data_d390c1ce803c66067de0bcb8ef8587a5
#
_entry.id   d390c1ce803c66067de0bcb8ef8587a5
#
_cell.length_a   1.000
_cell.length_b   1.000
_cell.length_c   1.000
_cell.angle_alpha   90.00
_cell.angle_beta   90.00
_cell.angle_gamma   90.00
#
_symmetry.space_group_name_H-M   'P 1'
#
loop_
_entity.id
_entity.type
_entity.pdbx_description
1 polymer ?
#
loop_
_entity_poly.entity_id
_entity_poly.type
_entity_poly.pdbx_seq_one_letter_code
_entity_poly.pdbx_strand_id
1 'polypeptide(L)'
;EPIITVRAPAVQAQLVETYLLLCINHQTLIATKANRIVRAAQGRAVSEFGSRRAHGADAAILGARAAGIGGCSGTACTITDQLFGFNATGTMAHSWVQMFDSELEAFKTYCKCYPNGTVLLVDTYNVLKSGVPNAIKAFDEVLKPMGCRPVGIRIDSGDITYLSKKARKMLDEAGYPDCKICASNALDEYLIRDMIYQGAKVDMFGVGERLITAKSEPVFGGVYKLAAVEDDDGNIQPKIKISENVAKITTPHFKKLYRIYDKDNHKAVADLLCVHDEVIDESRPLTLFDPQFTWKKKVITNFEAKPIQQQIFKDGKCVYKKPAYENIVKYAAAEIDTLWDEITRFENPHTYYVDLSQKLWEVKNYLLAENNRQTAD
;
A
#
# COMPACT_ATOMS: atom_id res chain seq x y z
N GLU A 1 13.90 8.10 -9.45
CA GLU A 1 12.84 7.76 -10.41
C GLU A 1 11.77 8.86 -10.41
N PRO A 2 11.37 9.42 -11.57
CA PRO A 2 10.30 10.40 -11.65
C PRO A 2 8.93 9.70 -11.56
N ILE A 3 8.22 9.96 -10.47
CA ILE A 3 6.83 9.49 -10.28
C ILE A 3 5.87 10.39 -11.03
N ILE A 4 6.13 11.71 -11.06
CA ILE A 4 5.35 12.71 -11.77
C ILE A 4 6.30 13.63 -12.53
N THR A 5 5.91 13.98 -13.76
CA THR A 5 6.57 15.04 -14.53
C THR A 5 5.58 16.18 -14.77
N VAL A 6 5.99 17.41 -14.45
CA VAL A 6 5.21 18.62 -14.66
C VAL A 6 5.89 19.45 -15.75
N ARG A 7 5.17 19.74 -16.86
CA ARG A 7 5.55 20.71 -17.88
C ARG A 7 4.53 21.84 -17.87
N ALA A 8 4.93 23.02 -17.43
CA ALA A 8 4.06 24.17 -17.24
C ALA A 8 4.90 25.47 -17.25
N PRO A 9 4.29 26.67 -17.39
CA PRO A 9 4.97 27.93 -17.14
C PRO A 9 5.63 27.94 -15.75
N ALA A 10 6.81 28.55 -15.64
CA ALA A 10 7.68 28.44 -14.46
C ALA A 10 6.98 28.74 -13.12
N VAL A 11 6.15 29.80 -13.06
CA VAL A 11 5.42 30.17 -11.85
C VAL A 11 4.42 29.09 -11.46
N GLN A 12 3.66 28.57 -12.41
CA GLN A 12 2.67 27.51 -12.16
C GLN A 12 3.35 26.20 -11.72
N ALA A 13 4.47 25.84 -12.38
CA ALA A 13 5.26 24.68 -12.01
C ALA A 13 5.78 24.76 -10.57
N GLN A 14 6.15 25.95 -10.09
CA GLN A 14 6.61 26.13 -8.71
C GLN A 14 5.46 26.05 -7.70
N LEU A 15 4.31 26.61 -8.01
CA LEU A 15 3.17 26.66 -7.05
C LEU A 15 2.61 25.29 -6.68
N VAL A 16 2.70 24.31 -7.58
CA VAL A 16 2.13 22.97 -7.34
C VAL A 16 3.01 22.04 -6.51
N GLU A 17 4.28 22.39 -6.28
CA GLU A 17 5.28 21.54 -5.61
C GLU A 17 4.76 20.93 -4.30
N THR A 18 4.43 21.76 -3.35
CA THR A 18 4.07 21.31 -1.99
C THR A 18 2.82 20.43 -2.00
N TYR A 19 1.82 20.82 -2.78
CA TYR A 19 0.57 20.07 -2.85
C TYR A 19 0.74 18.70 -3.52
N LEU A 20 1.48 18.61 -4.60
CA LEU A 20 1.79 17.34 -5.26
C LEU A 20 2.56 16.39 -4.33
N LEU A 21 3.59 16.90 -3.67
CA LEU A 21 4.38 16.10 -2.72
C LEU A 21 3.53 15.60 -1.56
N LEU A 22 2.66 16.44 -1.00
CA LEU A 22 1.74 16.06 0.08
C LEU A 22 0.81 14.92 -0.34
N CYS A 23 0.16 15.05 -1.50
CA CYS A 23 -0.77 14.04 -2.01
C CYS A 23 -0.10 12.69 -2.28
N ILE A 24 1.12 12.69 -2.83
CA ILE A 24 1.87 11.48 -3.13
C ILE A 24 2.38 10.84 -1.84
N ASN A 25 2.97 11.64 -0.93
CA ASN A 25 3.60 11.14 0.29
C ASN A 25 2.65 10.26 1.10
N HIS A 26 1.52 10.81 1.56
CA HIS A 26 0.63 10.12 2.49
C HIS A 26 0.01 8.86 1.88
N GLN A 27 -0.62 8.96 0.71
CA GLN A 27 -1.33 7.82 0.14
C GLN A 27 -0.38 6.70 -0.31
N THR A 28 0.81 7.02 -0.82
CA THR A 28 1.83 6.02 -1.17
C THR A 28 2.30 5.24 0.05
N LEU A 29 2.57 5.95 1.16
CA LEU A 29 3.00 5.31 2.41
C LEU A 29 1.94 4.34 2.95
N ILE A 30 0.68 4.78 3.01
CA ILE A 30 -0.40 3.94 3.54
C ILE A 30 -0.66 2.74 2.64
N ALA A 31 -0.71 2.93 1.31
CA ALA A 31 -0.89 1.81 0.39
C ALA A 31 0.25 0.79 0.49
N THR A 32 1.50 1.25 0.59
CA THR A 32 2.67 0.39 0.77
C THR A 32 2.62 -0.37 2.09
N LYS A 33 2.31 0.33 3.20
CA LYS A 33 2.18 -0.29 4.53
C LYS A 33 1.05 -1.32 4.55
N ALA A 34 -0.10 -0.99 3.97
CA ALA A 34 -1.23 -1.91 3.84
C ALA A 34 -0.85 -3.17 3.05
N ASN A 35 -0.18 -3.01 1.90
CA ASN A 35 0.25 -4.15 1.10
C ASN A 35 1.22 -5.07 1.85
N ARG A 36 2.18 -4.51 2.59
CA ARG A 36 3.08 -5.29 3.44
C ARG A 36 2.31 -6.10 4.48
N ILE A 37 1.32 -5.48 5.15
CA ILE A 37 0.47 -6.13 6.16
C ILE A 37 -0.39 -7.24 5.53
N VAL A 38 -1.02 -6.97 4.38
CA VAL A 38 -1.85 -7.95 3.66
C VAL A 38 -1.03 -9.17 3.23
N ARG A 39 0.18 -8.96 2.72
CA ARG A 39 1.09 -10.05 2.35
C ARG A 39 1.54 -10.86 3.56
N ALA A 40 1.82 -10.20 4.70
CA ALA A 40 2.14 -10.88 5.95
C ALA A 40 0.99 -11.74 6.48
N ALA A 41 -0.26 -11.38 6.16
CA ALA A 41 -1.45 -12.12 6.54
C ALA A 41 -1.66 -13.44 5.77
N GLN A 42 -0.89 -13.70 4.70
CA GLN A 42 -0.88 -14.97 3.95
C GLN A 42 -2.30 -15.40 3.51
N GLY A 43 -3.00 -14.53 2.79
CA GLY A 43 -4.34 -14.78 2.27
C GLY A 43 -5.49 -14.56 3.27
N ARG A 44 -5.19 -14.24 4.54
CA ARG A 44 -6.22 -13.86 5.51
C ARG A 44 -6.68 -12.43 5.26
N ALA A 45 -7.97 -12.16 5.49
CA ALA A 45 -8.52 -10.83 5.32
C ALA A 45 -7.89 -9.83 6.30
N VAL A 46 -7.61 -8.61 5.81
CA VAL A 46 -7.12 -7.49 6.62
C VAL A 46 -8.10 -6.34 6.46
N SER A 47 -8.62 -5.82 7.58
CA SER A 47 -9.45 -4.61 7.61
C SER A 47 -8.68 -3.44 8.22
N GLU A 48 -8.84 -2.25 7.63
CA GLU A 48 -8.27 -1.00 8.13
C GLU A 48 -9.16 -0.46 9.28
N PHE A 49 -8.59 -0.33 10.49
CA PHE A 49 -9.28 0.14 11.70
C PHE A 49 -8.59 1.35 12.35
N GLY A 50 -7.87 2.15 11.54
CA GLY A 50 -6.97 3.19 12.05
C GLY A 50 -7.53 4.60 12.12
N SER A 51 -8.74 4.87 11.62
CA SER A 51 -9.28 6.23 11.44
C SER A 51 -9.09 7.13 12.66
N ARG A 52 -9.35 6.64 13.88
CA ARG A 52 -9.20 7.41 15.15
C ARG A 52 -7.74 7.78 15.48
N ARG A 53 -6.76 7.22 14.78
CA ARG A 53 -5.32 7.45 14.96
C ARG A 53 -4.68 8.20 13.79
N ALA A 54 -5.47 8.50 12.76
CA ALA A 54 -4.99 9.27 11.61
C ALA A 54 -4.65 10.73 11.99
N HIS A 55 -3.78 11.34 11.22
CA HIS A 55 -3.33 12.72 11.44
C HIS A 55 -4.25 13.74 10.78
N GLY A 56 -5.54 13.66 11.07
CA GLY A 56 -6.59 14.53 10.56
C GLY A 56 -7.66 13.77 9.77
N ALA A 57 -8.78 14.44 9.50
CA ALA A 57 -9.94 13.83 8.84
C ALA A 57 -9.61 13.35 7.41
N ASP A 58 -8.94 14.20 6.63
CA ASP A 58 -8.52 13.85 5.27
C ASP A 58 -7.54 12.67 5.27
N ALA A 59 -6.62 12.62 6.25
CA ALA A 59 -5.70 11.51 6.41
C ALA A 59 -6.44 10.19 6.75
N ALA A 60 -7.52 10.24 7.53
CA ALA A 60 -8.36 9.08 7.78
C ALA A 60 -9.06 8.59 6.50
N ILE A 61 -9.68 9.49 5.75
CA ILE A 61 -10.46 9.18 4.55
C ILE A 61 -9.54 8.67 3.41
N LEU A 62 -8.51 9.45 3.08
CA LEU A 62 -7.58 9.12 2.00
C LEU A 62 -6.67 7.95 2.37
N GLY A 63 -6.34 7.82 3.67
CA GLY A 63 -5.59 6.69 4.18
C GLY A 63 -6.39 5.38 4.09
N ALA A 64 -7.66 5.37 4.46
CA ALA A 64 -8.53 4.21 4.29
C ALA A 64 -8.66 3.82 2.81
N ARG A 65 -8.84 4.80 1.91
CA ARG A 65 -8.83 4.57 0.46
C ARG A 65 -7.52 3.91 0.00
N ALA A 66 -6.40 4.45 0.45
CA ALA A 66 -5.07 3.94 0.09
C ALA A 66 -4.82 2.52 0.66
N ALA A 67 -5.32 2.23 1.87
CA ALA A 67 -5.25 0.89 2.45
C ALA A 67 -5.99 -0.16 1.60
N GLY A 68 -7.15 0.19 1.05
CA GLY A 68 -7.86 -0.69 0.13
C GLY A 68 -7.11 -0.89 -1.19
N ILE A 69 -6.43 0.14 -1.73
CA ILE A 69 -5.54 -0.01 -2.89
C ILE A 69 -4.37 -0.96 -2.56
N GLY A 70 -3.86 -0.90 -1.33
CA GLY A 70 -2.84 -1.82 -0.81
C GLY A 70 -3.32 -3.25 -0.54
N GLY A 71 -4.63 -3.55 -0.71
CA GLY A 71 -5.21 -4.88 -0.60
C GLY A 71 -6.02 -5.15 0.66
N CYS A 72 -6.28 -4.16 1.52
CA CYS A 72 -7.24 -4.33 2.62
C CYS A 72 -8.65 -4.61 2.09
N SER A 73 -9.37 -5.50 2.76
CA SER A 73 -10.71 -5.97 2.34
C SER A 73 -11.86 -5.07 2.80
N GLY A 74 -11.60 -4.14 3.73
CA GLY A 74 -12.60 -3.22 4.26
C GLY A 74 -12.00 -2.20 5.22
N THR A 75 -12.80 -1.22 5.62
CA THR A 75 -12.40 -0.13 6.53
C THR A 75 -13.46 0.18 7.57
N ALA A 76 -13.05 0.64 8.75
CA ALA A 76 -13.95 1.23 9.73
C ALA A 76 -14.33 2.70 9.42
N CYS A 77 -13.73 3.31 8.38
CA CYS A 77 -14.02 4.68 7.95
C CYS A 77 -15.21 4.71 6.98
N THR A 78 -16.43 4.80 7.51
CA THR A 78 -17.68 4.73 6.73
C THR A 78 -17.79 5.78 5.64
N ILE A 79 -17.27 6.98 5.84
CA ILE A 79 -17.24 8.04 4.82
C ILE A 79 -16.42 7.64 3.58
N THR A 80 -15.41 6.79 3.73
CA THR A 80 -14.60 6.28 2.62
C THR A 80 -15.40 5.35 1.72
N ASP A 81 -16.32 4.56 2.30
CA ASP A 81 -17.27 3.75 1.52
C ASP A 81 -18.18 4.65 0.68
N GLN A 82 -18.79 5.64 1.31
CA GLN A 82 -19.66 6.60 0.62
C GLN A 82 -18.95 7.33 -0.54
N LEU A 83 -17.70 7.74 -0.35
CA LEU A 83 -16.97 8.55 -1.34
C LEU A 83 -16.32 7.72 -2.46
N PHE A 84 -15.88 6.51 -2.16
CA PHE A 84 -15.04 5.71 -3.07
C PHE A 84 -15.57 4.29 -3.30
N GLY A 85 -16.59 3.83 -2.58
CA GLY A 85 -17.08 2.46 -2.66
C GLY A 85 -16.15 1.43 -2.01
N PHE A 86 -15.28 1.85 -1.07
CA PHE A 86 -14.46 0.91 -0.31
C PHE A 86 -15.25 0.41 0.91
N ASN A 87 -15.61 -0.85 0.91
CA ASN A 87 -16.54 -1.49 1.82
C ASN A 87 -16.32 -1.16 3.30
N ALA A 88 -17.32 -0.53 3.92
CA ALA A 88 -17.32 -0.27 5.35
C ALA A 88 -17.54 -1.57 6.13
N THR A 89 -16.67 -1.84 7.11
CA THR A 89 -16.74 -3.02 7.95
C THR A 89 -16.36 -2.68 9.38
N GLY A 90 -16.84 -3.46 10.32
CA GLY A 90 -16.55 -3.27 11.72
C GLY A 90 -17.26 -4.26 12.61
N THR A 91 -17.04 -4.11 13.92
CA THR A 91 -17.68 -4.89 14.96
C THR A 91 -18.13 -3.95 16.07
N MET A 92 -18.63 -4.49 17.18
CA MET A 92 -18.92 -3.70 18.37
C MET A 92 -17.66 -3.13 19.04
N ALA A 93 -17.81 -2.10 19.86
CA ALA A 93 -16.79 -1.61 20.78
C ALA A 93 -16.99 -2.23 22.18
N HIS A 94 -15.96 -2.17 23.04
CA HIS A 94 -16.08 -2.60 24.44
C HIS A 94 -17.18 -1.85 25.19
N SER A 95 -17.39 -0.57 24.88
CA SER A 95 -18.48 0.24 25.46
C SER A 95 -19.87 -0.32 25.20
N TRP A 96 -20.08 -1.01 24.06
CA TRP A 96 -21.34 -1.73 23.81
C TRP A 96 -21.58 -2.79 24.87
N VAL A 97 -20.56 -3.63 25.14
CA VAL A 97 -20.68 -4.69 26.16
C VAL A 97 -20.94 -4.09 27.54
N GLN A 98 -20.26 -3.00 27.87
CA GLN A 98 -20.36 -2.31 29.16
C GLN A 98 -21.70 -1.59 29.41
N MET A 99 -22.50 -1.32 28.35
CA MET A 99 -23.84 -0.71 28.50
C MET A 99 -24.91 -1.67 29.02
N PHE A 100 -24.62 -2.96 29.05
CA PHE A 100 -25.57 -3.98 29.51
C PHE A 100 -25.22 -4.49 30.89
N ASP A 101 -26.21 -5.02 31.61
CA ASP A 101 -26.02 -5.60 32.96
C ASP A 101 -25.09 -6.82 32.94
N SER A 102 -24.99 -7.51 31.80
CA SER A 102 -24.07 -8.62 31.63
C SER A 102 -23.54 -8.71 30.18
N GLU A 103 -22.33 -9.25 30.04
CA GLU A 103 -21.70 -9.55 28.74
C GLU A 103 -22.58 -10.48 27.89
N LEU A 104 -23.24 -11.47 28.51
CA LEU A 104 -24.13 -12.39 27.81
C LEU A 104 -25.35 -11.66 27.21
N GLU A 105 -25.94 -10.72 27.93
CA GLU A 105 -27.07 -9.93 27.46
C GLU A 105 -26.67 -9.03 26.29
N ALA A 106 -25.51 -8.39 26.38
CA ALA A 106 -24.93 -7.60 25.28
C ALA A 106 -24.76 -8.46 24.02
N PHE A 107 -24.20 -9.65 24.16
CA PHE A 107 -23.98 -10.58 23.03
C PHE A 107 -25.29 -11.08 22.42
N LYS A 108 -26.26 -11.48 23.26
CA LYS A 108 -27.59 -11.89 22.76
C LYS A 108 -28.28 -10.77 22.02
N THR A 109 -28.20 -9.55 22.53
CA THR A 109 -28.79 -8.38 21.85
C THR A 109 -28.12 -8.10 20.51
N TYR A 110 -26.80 -8.19 20.45
CA TYR A 110 -26.06 -8.03 19.21
C TYR A 110 -26.41 -9.11 18.17
N CYS A 111 -26.51 -10.38 18.61
CA CYS A 111 -26.97 -11.49 17.75
C CYS A 111 -28.35 -11.25 17.15
N LYS A 112 -29.28 -10.68 17.93
CA LYS A 112 -30.63 -10.33 17.44
C LYS A 112 -30.59 -9.21 16.40
N CYS A 113 -29.74 -8.20 16.61
CA CYS A 113 -29.60 -7.05 15.67
C CYS A 113 -28.90 -7.43 14.37
N TYR A 114 -27.91 -8.34 14.44
CA TYR A 114 -27.05 -8.68 13.30
C TYR A 114 -26.89 -10.20 13.12
N PRO A 115 -27.99 -10.94 12.89
CA PRO A 115 -27.96 -12.41 12.90
C PRO A 115 -27.04 -13.01 11.83
N ASN A 116 -26.91 -12.37 10.65
CA ASN A 116 -26.08 -12.83 9.54
C ASN A 116 -24.67 -12.20 9.53
N GLY A 117 -24.39 -11.25 10.42
CA GLY A 117 -23.13 -10.50 10.49
C GLY A 117 -22.48 -10.52 11.88
N THR A 118 -22.87 -11.47 12.75
CA THR A 118 -22.45 -11.49 14.13
C THR A 118 -20.95 -11.76 14.26
N VAL A 119 -20.22 -10.78 14.79
CA VAL A 119 -18.83 -10.90 15.29
C VAL A 119 -18.78 -10.32 16.71
N LEU A 120 -18.56 -11.15 17.72
CA LEU A 120 -18.59 -10.76 19.13
C LEU A 120 -17.20 -10.44 19.67
N LEU A 121 -17.04 -9.28 20.33
CA LEU A 121 -15.82 -8.84 20.98
C LEU A 121 -15.72 -9.49 22.37
N VAL A 122 -14.83 -10.46 22.52
CA VAL A 122 -14.83 -11.39 23.67
C VAL A 122 -13.81 -11.10 24.77
N ASP A 123 -13.09 -9.98 24.65
CA ASP A 123 -12.03 -9.62 25.60
C ASP A 123 -12.35 -8.40 26.48
N THR A 124 -13.63 -8.04 26.61
CA THR A 124 -14.03 -6.95 27.49
C THR A 124 -13.65 -7.23 28.96
N TYR A 125 -13.79 -8.44 29.41
CA TYR A 125 -13.45 -8.87 30.78
C TYR A 125 -12.43 -10.01 30.81
N ASN A 126 -12.79 -11.20 30.32
CA ASN A 126 -11.88 -12.35 30.26
C ASN A 126 -12.24 -13.26 29.10
N VAL A 127 -11.33 -13.37 28.13
CA VAL A 127 -11.56 -14.13 26.90
C VAL A 127 -12.01 -15.56 27.16
N LEU A 128 -11.29 -16.29 28.01
CA LEU A 128 -11.49 -17.74 28.18
C LEU A 128 -12.51 -18.11 29.26
N LYS A 129 -12.66 -17.25 30.30
CA LYS A 129 -13.57 -17.55 31.43
C LYS A 129 -14.98 -16.99 31.25
N SER A 130 -15.14 -15.91 30.46
CA SER A 130 -16.45 -15.29 30.24
C SER A 130 -16.73 -15.05 28.73
N GLY A 131 -15.85 -14.39 28.00
CA GLY A 131 -16.09 -13.92 26.64
C GLY A 131 -16.47 -15.03 25.66
N VAL A 132 -15.61 -16.03 25.46
CA VAL A 132 -15.90 -17.16 24.56
C VAL A 132 -17.05 -18.02 25.07
N PRO A 133 -17.14 -18.39 26.37
CA PRO A 133 -18.32 -19.11 26.88
C PRO A 133 -19.64 -18.36 26.68
N ASN A 134 -19.69 -17.06 26.94
CA ASN A 134 -20.88 -16.24 26.73
C ASN A 134 -21.21 -16.07 25.24
N ALA A 135 -20.21 -15.98 24.37
CA ALA A 135 -20.42 -15.97 22.93
C ALA A 135 -21.06 -17.25 22.43
N ILE A 136 -20.55 -18.42 22.83
CA ILE A 136 -21.11 -19.72 22.49
C ILE A 136 -22.57 -19.82 22.98
N LYS A 137 -22.81 -19.41 24.22
CA LYS A 137 -24.18 -19.41 24.79
C LYS A 137 -25.12 -18.49 24.01
N ALA A 138 -24.67 -17.31 23.59
CA ALA A 138 -25.45 -16.40 22.76
C ALA A 138 -25.74 -17.01 21.36
N PHE A 139 -24.77 -17.71 20.76
CA PHE A 139 -24.98 -18.43 19.50
C PHE A 139 -26.01 -19.54 19.64
N ASP A 140 -25.94 -20.36 20.68
CA ASP A 140 -26.90 -21.45 20.94
C ASP A 140 -28.30 -20.94 21.21
N GLU A 141 -28.44 -19.88 22.03
CA GLU A 141 -29.73 -19.40 22.48
C GLU A 141 -30.40 -18.42 21.51
N VAL A 142 -29.63 -17.76 20.60
CA VAL A 142 -30.20 -16.76 19.69
C VAL A 142 -30.00 -17.14 18.20
N LEU A 143 -28.77 -17.36 17.75
CA LEU A 143 -28.52 -17.58 16.33
C LEU A 143 -29.03 -18.95 15.86
N LYS A 144 -28.78 -20.00 16.61
CA LYS A 144 -29.16 -21.36 16.27
C LYS A 144 -30.68 -21.52 16.10
N PRO A 145 -31.55 -21.01 17.00
CA PRO A 145 -32.99 -21.02 16.80
C PRO A 145 -33.46 -20.21 15.59
N MET A 146 -32.71 -19.18 15.17
CA MET A 146 -32.94 -18.37 13.97
C MET A 146 -32.45 -19.03 12.69
N GLY A 147 -31.81 -20.19 12.76
CA GLY A 147 -31.18 -20.85 11.61
C GLY A 147 -29.91 -20.12 11.12
N CYS A 148 -29.34 -19.24 11.93
CA CYS A 148 -28.16 -18.44 11.57
C CYS A 148 -26.88 -19.01 12.21
N ARG A 149 -25.71 -18.70 11.59
CA ARG A 149 -24.39 -19.05 12.11
C ARG A 149 -23.60 -17.80 12.44
N PRO A 150 -22.77 -17.82 13.51
CA PRO A 150 -21.89 -16.69 13.79
C PRO A 150 -20.85 -16.53 12.70
N VAL A 151 -20.54 -15.29 12.32
CA VAL A 151 -19.40 -14.98 11.44
C VAL A 151 -18.09 -15.14 12.18
N GLY A 152 -18.02 -14.68 13.44
CA GLY A 152 -16.80 -14.80 14.21
C GLY A 152 -16.85 -14.26 15.64
N ILE A 153 -15.69 -14.34 16.27
CA ILE A 153 -15.33 -13.61 17.48
C ILE A 153 -14.13 -12.70 17.22
N ARG A 154 -13.97 -11.65 18.02
CA ARG A 154 -12.83 -10.73 17.97
C ARG A 154 -12.09 -10.69 19.28
N ILE A 155 -10.75 -10.76 19.23
CA ILE A 155 -9.81 -10.62 20.34
C ILE A 155 -8.94 -9.39 20.07
N ASP A 156 -8.99 -8.41 20.96
CA ASP A 156 -8.33 -7.10 20.81
C ASP A 156 -7.16 -6.88 21.79
N SER A 157 -6.96 -7.78 22.73
CA SER A 157 -5.95 -7.65 23.79
C SER A 157 -5.38 -8.98 24.29
N GLY A 158 -4.28 -8.90 25.05
CA GLY A 158 -3.60 -10.06 25.63
C GLY A 158 -2.67 -10.79 24.66
N ASP A 159 -2.26 -12.00 25.02
CA ASP A 159 -1.50 -12.89 24.15
C ASP A 159 -2.44 -13.54 23.12
N ILE A 160 -2.59 -12.86 21.98
CA ILE A 160 -3.52 -13.27 20.91
C ILE A 160 -3.15 -14.65 20.37
N THR A 161 -1.86 -14.99 20.28
CA THR A 161 -1.43 -16.31 19.79
C THR A 161 -1.94 -17.42 20.72
N TYR A 162 -1.75 -17.26 22.00
CA TYR A 162 -2.25 -18.23 23.01
C TYR A 162 -3.77 -18.25 23.06
N LEU A 163 -4.39 -17.08 23.14
CA LEU A 163 -5.85 -16.93 23.28
C LEU A 163 -6.60 -17.49 22.07
N SER A 164 -6.11 -17.22 20.84
CA SER A 164 -6.75 -17.73 19.63
C SER A 164 -6.73 -19.26 19.54
N LYS A 165 -5.64 -19.91 19.98
CA LYS A 165 -5.55 -21.37 20.04
C LYS A 165 -6.57 -21.97 21.02
N LYS A 166 -6.73 -21.35 22.19
CA LYS A 166 -7.69 -21.81 23.19
C LYS A 166 -9.13 -21.54 22.76
N ALA A 167 -9.40 -20.33 22.25
CA ALA A 167 -10.72 -19.97 21.74
C ALA A 167 -11.15 -20.88 20.57
N ARG A 168 -10.23 -21.20 19.63
CA ARG A 168 -10.51 -22.13 18.53
C ARG A 168 -10.95 -23.51 19.05
N LYS A 169 -10.22 -24.06 20.03
CA LYS A 169 -10.58 -25.32 20.63
C LYS A 169 -11.98 -25.28 21.25
N MET A 170 -12.29 -24.24 22.02
CA MET A 170 -13.62 -24.08 22.65
C MET A 170 -14.75 -23.97 21.64
N LEU A 171 -14.52 -23.22 20.54
CA LEU A 171 -15.52 -23.08 19.47
C LEU A 171 -15.74 -24.41 18.72
N ASP A 172 -14.68 -25.17 18.46
CA ASP A 172 -14.75 -26.48 17.79
C ASP A 172 -15.54 -27.49 18.63
N GLU A 173 -15.22 -27.56 19.94
CA GLU A 173 -15.90 -28.42 20.92
C GLU A 173 -17.39 -28.06 21.06
N ALA A 174 -17.75 -26.79 20.88
CA ALA A 174 -19.13 -26.31 20.91
C ALA A 174 -19.88 -26.46 19.57
N GLY A 175 -19.24 -27.01 18.52
CA GLY A 175 -19.85 -27.20 17.21
C GLY A 175 -19.85 -25.98 16.29
N TYR A 176 -18.91 -25.03 16.49
CA TYR A 176 -18.71 -23.83 15.69
C TYR A 176 -17.32 -23.79 15.01
N PRO A 177 -16.92 -24.83 14.24
CA PRO A 177 -15.61 -24.85 13.56
C PRO A 177 -15.49 -23.81 12.45
N ASP A 178 -16.61 -23.32 11.93
CA ASP A 178 -16.74 -22.28 10.91
C ASP A 178 -16.69 -20.85 11.47
N CYS A 179 -16.85 -20.66 12.79
CA CYS A 179 -16.77 -19.37 13.44
C CYS A 179 -15.33 -18.81 13.35
N LYS A 180 -15.12 -17.72 12.66
CA LYS A 180 -13.82 -17.10 12.44
C LYS A 180 -13.30 -16.40 13.69
N ILE A 181 -11.98 -16.30 13.81
CA ILE A 181 -11.32 -15.52 14.86
C ILE A 181 -10.65 -14.31 14.23
N CYS A 182 -11.11 -13.11 14.61
CA CYS A 182 -10.52 -11.84 14.23
C CYS A 182 -9.55 -11.37 15.33
N ALA A 183 -8.32 -11.07 14.96
CA ALA A 183 -7.35 -10.42 15.85
C ALA A 183 -7.23 -8.93 15.52
N SER A 184 -7.23 -8.08 16.52
CA SER A 184 -6.95 -6.66 16.39
C SER A 184 -6.04 -6.20 17.53
N ASN A 185 -5.63 -4.97 17.53
CA ASN A 185 -4.68 -4.30 18.43
C ASN A 185 -3.57 -3.62 17.61
N ALA A 186 -2.43 -3.31 18.22
CA ALA A 186 -1.26 -2.66 17.60
C ALA A 186 -0.48 -3.61 16.66
N LEU A 187 -1.18 -4.17 15.65
CA LEU A 187 -0.63 -5.12 14.70
C LEU A 187 0.12 -4.41 13.57
N ASP A 188 1.14 -5.08 13.04
CA ASP A 188 1.86 -4.74 11.82
C ASP A 188 2.30 -6.02 11.07
N GLU A 189 2.99 -5.85 9.95
CA GLU A 189 3.47 -6.96 9.12
C GLU A 189 4.38 -7.93 9.86
N TYR A 190 5.18 -7.45 10.80
CA TYR A 190 6.12 -8.29 11.56
C TYR A 190 5.40 -9.11 12.62
N LEU A 191 4.53 -8.48 13.41
CA LEU A 191 3.73 -9.18 14.42
C LEU A 191 2.78 -10.20 13.80
N ILE A 192 2.12 -9.85 12.70
CA ILE A 192 1.21 -10.78 11.99
C ILE A 192 1.98 -11.99 11.49
N ARG A 193 3.13 -11.79 10.84
CA ARG A 193 4.01 -12.88 10.39
C ARG A 193 4.42 -13.78 11.54
N ASP A 194 4.86 -13.20 12.66
CA ASP A 194 5.31 -13.93 13.83
C ASP A 194 4.17 -14.73 14.49
N MET A 195 3.00 -14.11 14.68
CA MET A 195 1.81 -14.79 15.20
C MET A 195 1.42 -16.01 14.35
N ILE A 196 1.44 -15.88 13.03
CA ILE A 196 1.15 -16.98 12.11
C ILE A 196 2.22 -18.07 12.22
N TYR A 197 3.48 -17.71 12.29
CA TYR A 197 4.60 -18.63 12.47
C TYR A 197 4.48 -19.43 13.78
N GLN A 198 4.05 -18.77 14.85
CA GLN A 198 3.77 -19.39 16.15
C GLN A 198 2.49 -20.24 16.16
N GLY A 199 1.76 -20.32 15.06
CA GLY A 199 0.57 -21.13 14.89
C GLY A 199 -0.71 -20.53 15.49
N ALA A 200 -0.82 -19.20 15.57
CA ALA A 200 -2.05 -18.53 15.96
C ALA A 200 -3.22 -18.97 15.05
N LYS A 201 -4.38 -19.17 15.67
CA LYS A 201 -5.61 -19.59 14.99
C LYS A 201 -6.47 -18.36 14.67
N VAL A 202 -5.92 -17.48 13.83
CA VAL A 202 -6.55 -16.23 13.41
C VAL A 202 -6.91 -16.33 11.93
N ASP A 203 -8.12 -15.93 11.59
CA ASP A 203 -8.67 -15.99 10.23
C ASP A 203 -8.71 -14.61 9.56
N MET A 204 -8.70 -13.53 10.33
CA MET A 204 -8.74 -12.16 9.86
C MET A 204 -8.10 -11.19 10.84
N PHE A 205 -7.61 -10.07 10.33
CA PHE A 205 -6.91 -9.06 11.11
C PHE A 205 -7.59 -7.69 10.96
N GLY A 206 -7.78 -6.99 12.10
CA GLY A 206 -8.14 -5.58 12.14
C GLY A 206 -6.92 -4.75 12.51
N VAL A 207 -6.40 -3.96 11.58
CA VAL A 207 -5.14 -3.22 11.79
C VAL A 207 -5.40 -1.72 11.80
N GLY A 208 -5.01 -1.06 12.89
CA GLY A 208 -5.32 0.34 13.14
C GLY A 208 -4.11 1.27 13.05
N GLU A 209 -3.59 1.67 14.22
CA GLU A 209 -2.57 2.72 14.37
C GLU A 209 -1.37 2.54 13.44
N ARG A 210 -0.74 1.38 13.48
CA ARG A 210 0.52 1.17 12.74
C ARG A 210 0.35 1.18 11.22
N LEU A 211 -0.87 0.92 10.72
CA LEU A 211 -1.19 1.05 9.31
C LEU A 211 -1.43 2.51 8.95
N ILE A 212 -2.39 3.19 9.62
CA ILE A 212 -2.85 4.53 9.21
C ILE A 212 -1.80 5.63 9.45
N THR A 213 -0.80 5.38 10.28
CA THR A 213 0.33 6.29 10.51
C THR A 213 1.58 5.89 9.73
N ALA A 214 1.53 4.84 8.92
CA ALA A 214 2.70 4.24 8.27
C ALA A 214 3.88 4.07 9.25
N LYS A 215 3.59 3.58 10.47
CA LYS A 215 4.58 3.47 11.54
C LYS A 215 5.80 2.70 11.07
N SER A 216 6.98 3.15 11.42
CA SER A 216 8.34 2.80 11.00
C SER A 216 8.89 3.62 9.83
N GLU A 217 8.08 3.99 8.84
CA GLU A 217 8.50 4.77 7.66
C GLU A 217 7.45 5.87 7.40
N PRO A 218 7.39 6.94 8.23
CA PRO A 218 6.31 7.93 8.17
C PRO A 218 6.48 8.98 7.08
N VAL A 219 7.59 8.97 6.33
CA VAL A 219 7.89 9.95 5.28
C VAL A 219 8.37 9.22 4.02
N PHE A 220 7.70 9.45 2.91
CA PHE A 220 8.09 8.90 1.61
C PHE A 220 9.37 9.53 1.04
N GLY A 221 9.68 10.78 1.43
CA GLY A 221 10.90 11.48 1.03
C GLY A 221 10.91 11.92 -0.45
N GLY A 222 9.76 12.10 -1.07
CA GLY A 222 9.64 12.63 -2.42
C GLY A 222 10.23 14.05 -2.53
N VAL A 223 10.83 14.36 -3.69
CA VAL A 223 11.39 15.69 -3.98
C VAL A 223 10.88 16.19 -5.32
N TYR A 224 10.78 17.50 -5.46
CA TYR A 224 10.43 18.18 -6.70
C TYR A 224 11.62 18.98 -7.19
N LYS A 225 12.05 18.77 -8.44
CA LYS A 225 13.28 19.37 -8.98
C LYS A 225 13.09 19.83 -10.40
N LEU A 226 13.64 21.01 -10.71
CA LEU A 226 13.78 21.47 -12.09
C LEU A 226 14.73 20.52 -12.83
N ALA A 227 14.27 19.99 -13.96
CA ALA A 227 15.03 19.05 -14.79
C ALA A 227 15.33 19.58 -16.18
N ALA A 228 14.51 20.50 -16.68
CA ALA A 228 14.69 21.15 -17.98
C ALA A 228 13.93 22.47 -18.04
N VAL A 229 14.31 23.31 -19.00
CA VAL A 229 13.59 24.52 -19.40
C VAL A 229 13.38 24.44 -20.91
N GLU A 230 12.26 24.89 -21.39
CA GLU A 230 11.97 25.07 -22.81
C GLU A 230 12.38 26.47 -23.24
N ASP A 231 13.14 26.58 -24.33
CA ASP A 231 13.50 27.88 -24.93
C ASP A 231 12.38 28.44 -25.83
N ASP A 232 12.58 29.63 -26.34
CA ASP A 232 11.59 30.33 -27.18
C ASP A 232 11.27 29.59 -28.51
N ASP A 233 12.20 28.73 -28.96
CA ASP A 233 12.04 27.89 -30.15
C ASP A 233 11.39 26.54 -29.86
N GLY A 234 11.07 26.26 -28.56
CA GLY A 234 10.46 25.02 -28.13
C GLY A 234 11.44 23.87 -27.87
N ASN A 235 12.76 24.14 -27.88
CA ASN A 235 13.77 23.13 -27.60
C ASN A 235 13.93 22.91 -26.10
N ILE A 236 14.07 21.65 -25.71
CA ILE A 236 14.26 21.26 -24.30
C ILE A 236 15.73 21.43 -23.93
N GLN A 237 15.98 22.38 -23.03
CA GLN A 237 17.29 22.65 -22.46
C GLN A 237 17.42 21.92 -21.10
N PRO A 238 18.20 20.83 -21.02
CA PRO A 238 18.33 20.08 -19.77
C PRO A 238 19.01 20.92 -18.68
N LYS A 239 18.54 20.75 -17.43
CA LYS A 239 19.09 21.43 -16.25
C LYS A 239 19.45 20.39 -15.19
N ILE A 240 20.57 20.61 -14.52
CA ILE A 240 21.04 19.71 -13.46
C ILE A 240 21.37 20.51 -12.19
N LYS A 241 20.99 19.95 -11.04
CA LYS A 241 21.49 20.41 -9.77
C LYS A 241 22.63 19.49 -9.33
N ILE A 242 23.79 20.06 -9.09
CA ILE A 242 24.94 19.35 -8.51
C ILE A 242 24.90 19.45 -7.00
N SER A 243 25.29 18.40 -6.31
CA SER A 243 25.34 18.32 -4.85
C SER A 243 26.55 17.50 -4.45
N GLU A 244 27.17 17.84 -3.33
CA GLU A 244 28.24 17.03 -2.71
C GLU A 244 27.75 15.59 -2.41
N ASN A 245 26.48 15.44 -2.07
CA ASN A 245 25.88 14.12 -1.95
C ASN A 245 25.41 13.63 -3.34
N VAL A 246 26.13 12.66 -3.90
CA VAL A 246 25.86 12.06 -5.23
C VAL A 246 24.42 11.58 -5.38
N ALA A 247 23.82 11.02 -4.32
CA ALA A 247 22.43 10.58 -4.32
C ALA A 247 21.40 11.71 -4.50
N LYS A 248 21.82 12.99 -4.28
CA LYS A 248 21.00 14.19 -4.46
C LYS A 248 21.21 14.88 -5.81
N ILE A 249 22.08 14.35 -6.66
CA ILE A 249 22.27 14.85 -8.03
C ILE A 249 21.06 14.46 -8.86
N THR A 250 20.39 15.45 -9.45
CA THR A 250 19.18 15.21 -10.26
C THR A 250 19.54 14.58 -11.59
N THR A 251 18.64 13.77 -12.13
CA THR A 251 18.71 13.32 -13.53
C THR A 251 18.04 14.37 -14.41
N PRO A 252 18.79 15.02 -15.31
CA PRO A 252 18.29 16.15 -16.13
C PRO A 252 17.34 15.70 -17.23
N HIS A 253 16.82 16.66 -17.99
CA HIS A 253 15.99 16.51 -19.18
C HIS A 253 14.51 16.27 -18.90
N PHE A 254 13.67 16.44 -19.92
CA PHE A 254 12.29 15.97 -19.97
C PHE A 254 12.31 14.46 -20.26
N LYS A 255 11.73 13.64 -19.39
CA LYS A 255 11.98 12.19 -19.34
C LYS A 255 10.72 11.37 -19.53
N LYS A 256 10.91 10.16 -20.03
CA LYS A 256 9.92 9.09 -20.12
C LYS A 256 10.42 7.88 -19.35
N LEU A 257 9.54 7.20 -18.64
CA LEU A 257 9.85 6.00 -17.86
C LEU A 257 9.20 4.78 -18.51
N TYR A 258 10.03 3.79 -18.83
CA TYR A 258 9.59 2.49 -19.31
C TYR A 258 9.79 1.46 -18.21
N ARG A 259 8.81 0.60 -18.00
CA ARG A 259 9.00 -0.65 -17.29
C ARG A 259 9.29 -1.75 -18.29
N ILE A 260 10.35 -2.50 -18.02
CA ILE A 260 10.82 -3.56 -18.89
C ILE A 260 10.35 -4.88 -18.28
N TYR A 261 9.56 -5.63 -19.05
CA TYR A 261 9.04 -6.94 -18.65
C TYR A 261 9.70 -8.04 -19.46
N ASP A 262 9.96 -9.16 -18.83
CA ASP A 262 10.31 -10.40 -19.48
C ASP A 262 9.06 -10.99 -20.16
N LYS A 263 9.10 -11.25 -21.47
CA LYS A 263 7.94 -11.79 -22.22
C LYS A 263 7.58 -13.23 -21.88
N ASP A 264 8.52 -14.00 -21.32
CA ASP A 264 8.28 -15.42 -21.02
C ASP A 264 7.46 -15.60 -19.72
N ASN A 265 7.64 -14.71 -18.73
CA ASN A 265 7.01 -14.83 -17.42
C ASN A 265 6.28 -13.58 -16.94
N HIS A 266 6.27 -12.51 -17.73
CA HIS A 266 5.66 -11.20 -17.42
C HIS A 266 6.19 -10.54 -16.14
N LYS A 267 7.39 -10.92 -15.67
CA LYS A 267 8.02 -10.28 -14.53
C LYS A 267 8.74 -8.98 -14.92
N ALA A 268 8.62 -7.97 -14.08
CA ALA A 268 9.35 -6.71 -14.24
C ALA A 268 10.85 -6.92 -13.98
N VAL A 269 11.67 -6.60 -14.97
CA VAL A 269 13.14 -6.77 -14.93
C VAL A 269 13.83 -5.54 -14.35
N ALA A 270 13.41 -4.37 -14.81
CA ALA A 270 13.93 -3.06 -14.40
C ALA A 270 13.00 -1.95 -14.91
N ASP A 271 13.14 -0.75 -14.36
CA ASP A 271 12.62 0.47 -14.97
C ASP A 271 13.75 1.18 -15.72
N LEU A 272 13.46 1.68 -16.93
CA LEU A 272 14.40 2.37 -17.78
C LEU A 272 13.97 3.83 -17.99
N LEU A 273 14.77 4.74 -17.51
CA LEU A 273 14.54 6.16 -17.68
C LEU A 273 15.21 6.66 -18.95
N CYS A 274 14.40 7.22 -19.84
CA CYS A 274 14.81 7.67 -21.17
C CYS A 274 14.58 9.18 -21.35
N VAL A 275 15.22 9.80 -22.33
CA VAL A 275 14.77 11.08 -22.86
C VAL A 275 13.36 10.91 -23.42
N HIS A 276 12.51 11.94 -23.33
CA HIS A 276 11.07 11.83 -23.60
C HIS A 276 10.71 11.37 -25.03
N ASP A 277 11.57 11.60 -26.00
CA ASP A 277 11.40 11.25 -27.41
C ASP A 277 11.96 9.86 -27.77
N GLU A 278 12.68 9.21 -26.87
CA GLU A 278 13.20 7.87 -27.13
C GLU A 278 12.07 6.85 -27.22
N VAL A 279 12.22 5.95 -28.19
CA VAL A 279 11.38 4.76 -28.36
C VAL A 279 12.27 3.54 -28.26
N ILE A 280 11.89 2.60 -27.42
CA ILE A 280 12.65 1.37 -27.26
C ILE A 280 12.27 0.39 -28.37
N ASP A 281 13.27 -0.06 -29.12
CA ASP A 281 13.11 -1.06 -30.18
C ASP A 281 13.20 -2.47 -29.58
N GLU A 282 12.05 -3.10 -29.38
CA GLU A 282 11.95 -4.44 -28.80
C GLU A 282 12.49 -5.56 -29.72
N SER A 283 12.78 -5.25 -31.00
CA SER A 283 13.36 -6.22 -31.95
C SER A 283 14.87 -6.39 -31.81
N ARG A 284 15.52 -5.52 -31.00
CA ARG A 284 16.97 -5.51 -30.77
C ARG A 284 17.31 -5.81 -29.32
N PRO A 285 18.49 -6.40 -29.05
CA PRO A 285 18.96 -6.54 -27.68
C PRO A 285 19.04 -5.20 -26.95
N LEU A 286 18.45 -5.13 -25.75
CA LEU A 286 18.53 -3.96 -24.87
C LEU A 286 19.59 -4.19 -23.81
N THR A 287 20.56 -3.27 -23.70
CA THR A 287 21.55 -3.26 -22.64
C THR A 287 21.08 -2.37 -21.51
N LEU A 288 20.80 -2.97 -20.37
CA LEU A 288 20.59 -2.29 -19.08
C LEU A 288 21.92 -2.19 -18.35
N PHE A 289 22.18 -1.07 -17.68
CA PHE A 289 23.41 -0.88 -16.89
C PHE A 289 23.17 0.06 -15.73
N ASP A 290 23.86 -0.21 -14.62
CA ASP A 290 23.86 0.64 -13.43
C ASP A 290 24.48 2.00 -13.81
N PRO A 291 23.78 3.14 -13.64
CA PRO A 291 24.30 4.46 -14.06
C PRO A 291 25.53 4.93 -13.27
N GLN A 292 25.81 4.36 -12.09
CA GLN A 292 27.00 4.68 -11.28
C GLN A 292 28.12 3.66 -11.52
N PHE A 293 27.74 2.36 -11.63
CA PHE A 293 28.67 1.24 -11.79
C PHE A 293 28.51 0.62 -13.17
N THR A 294 28.89 1.35 -14.22
CA THR A 294 28.60 1.03 -15.62
C THR A 294 29.13 -0.31 -16.12
N TRP A 295 30.00 -0.99 -15.37
CA TRP A 295 30.41 -2.38 -15.65
C TRP A 295 29.34 -3.41 -15.28
N LYS A 296 28.41 -3.07 -14.39
CA LYS A 296 27.27 -3.92 -14.07
C LYS A 296 26.25 -3.80 -15.19
N LYS A 297 26.25 -4.74 -16.10
CA LYS A 297 25.40 -4.73 -17.30
C LYS A 297 24.59 -6.01 -17.41
N LYS A 298 23.40 -5.89 -17.98
CA LYS A 298 22.55 -7.01 -18.38
C LYS A 298 22.04 -6.77 -19.78
N VAL A 299 22.19 -7.74 -20.69
CA VAL A 299 21.61 -7.71 -22.03
C VAL A 299 20.36 -8.56 -22.04
N ILE A 300 19.27 -8.03 -22.51
CA ILE A 300 17.98 -8.73 -22.61
C ILE A 300 17.50 -8.69 -24.07
N THR A 301 16.88 -9.79 -24.53
CA THR A 301 16.46 -9.96 -25.94
C THR A 301 14.98 -10.26 -26.12
N ASN A 302 14.33 -10.84 -25.11
CA ASN A 302 12.91 -11.19 -25.14
C ASN A 302 12.14 -10.38 -24.08
N PHE A 303 11.85 -9.13 -24.42
CA PHE A 303 11.24 -8.19 -23.46
C PHE A 303 10.13 -7.35 -24.08
N GLU A 304 9.26 -6.81 -23.25
CA GLU A 304 8.31 -5.75 -23.56
C GLU A 304 8.73 -4.47 -22.83
N ALA A 305 8.72 -3.33 -23.52
CA ALA A 305 9.01 -2.01 -22.96
C ALA A 305 7.75 -1.16 -22.88
N LYS A 306 7.11 -1.13 -21.72
CA LYS A 306 5.85 -0.43 -21.51
C LYS A 306 6.08 0.96 -20.89
N PRO A 307 5.69 2.07 -21.54
CA PRO A 307 5.69 3.38 -20.89
C PRO A 307 4.64 3.39 -19.77
N ILE A 308 5.06 3.72 -18.55
CA ILE A 308 4.18 3.67 -17.37
C ILE A 308 3.63 5.03 -16.94
N GLN A 309 4.14 6.12 -17.51
CA GLN A 309 3.61 7.46 -17.26
C GLN A 309 2.40 7.73 -18.17
N GLN A 310 1.35 8.29 -17.57
CA GLN A 310 0.13 8.69 -18.28
C GLN A 310 -0.05 10.20 -18.25
N GLN A 311 -0.47 10.78 -19.37
CA GLN A 311 -0.78 12.20 -19.43
C GLN A 311 -2.09 12.50 -18.73
N ILE A 312 -2.03 13.30 -17.66
CA ILE A 312 -3.20 13.71 -16.86
C ILE A 312 -3.75 15.05 -17.34
N PHE A 313 -2.86 15.99 -17.64
CA PHE A 313 -3.23 17.30 -18.16
C PHE A 313 -2.57 17.56 -19.52
N LYS A 314 -3.30 18.23 -20.41
CA LYS A 314 -2.81 18.76 -21.68
C LYS A 314 -3.38 20.17 -21.89
N ASP A 315 -2.52 21.14 -22.14
CA ASP A 315 -2.90 22.54 -22.37
C ASP A 315 -3.83 23.09 -21.29
N GLY A 316 -3.51 22.82 -20.01
CA GLY A 316 -4.28 23.25 -18.85
C GLY A 316 -5.59 22.49 -18.60
N LYS A 317 -5.95 21.53 -19.45
CA LYS A 317 -7.18 20.72 -19.30
C LYS A 317 -6.86 19.31 -18.85
N CYS A 318 -7.66 18.78 -17.89
CA CYS A 318 -7.58 17.39 -17.50
C CYS A 318 -8.08 16.51 -18.64
N VAL A 319 -7.19 15.66 -19.18
CA VAL A 319 -7.49 14.71 -20.27
C VAL A 319 -7.59 13.28 -19.76
N TYR A 320 -7.29 13.05 -18.49
CA TYR A 320 -7.32 11.74 -17.87
C TYR A 320 -8.74 11.38 -17.42
N LYS A 321 -9.23 10.24 -17.88
CA LYS A 321 -10.49 9.68 -17.39
C LYS A 321 -10.21 8.88 -16.13
N LYS A 322 -10.63 9.40 -14.97
CA LYS A 322 -10.47 8.74 -13.68
C LYS A 322 -11.13 7.33 -13.72
N PRO A 323 -10.37 6.25 -13.48
CA PRO A 323 -10.94 4.92 -13.42
C PRO A 323 -11.80 4.74 -12.16
N ALA A 324 -12.69 3.75 -12.17
CA ALA A 324 -13.39 3.31 -10.97
C ALA A 324 -12.39 2.79 -9.93
N TYR A 325 -12.72 2.94 -8.65
CA TYR A 325 -11.84 2.55 -7.54
C TYR A 325 -11.40 1.09 -7.64
N GLU A 326 -12.31 0.19 -7.94
CA GLU A 326 -12.03 -1.24 -8.11
C GLU A 326 -10.98 -1.53 -9.20
N ASN A 327 -10.97 -0.74 -10.28
CA ASN A 327 -9.97 -0.88 -11.34
C ASN A 327 -8.60 -0.41 -10.89
N ILE A 328 -8.54 0.61 -9.99
CA ILE A 328 -7.28 1.05 -9.38
C ILE A 328 -6.71 -0.06 -8.49
N VAL A 329 -7.56 -0.70 -7.67
CA VAL A 329 -7.17 -1.81 -6.81
C VAL A 329 -6.65 -3.00 -7.63
N LYS A 330 -7.37 -3.39 -8.69
CA LYS A 330 -6.95 -4.47 -9.59
C LYS A 330 -5.63 -4.16 -10.30
N TYR A 331 -5.46 -2.93 -10.76
CA TYR A 331 -4.23 -2.48 -11.39
C TYR A 331 -3.04 -2.56 -10.42
N ALA A 332 -3.21 -2.05 -9.19
CA ALA A 332 -2.17 -2.09 -8.17
C ALA A 332 -1.75 -3.53 -7.83
N ALA A 333 -2.72 -4.43 -7.67
CA ALA A 333 -2.45 -5.84 -7.41
C ALA A 333 -1.68 -6.50 -8.58
N ALA A 334 -2.14 -6.28 -9.82
CA ALA A 334 -1.50 -6.83 -11.01
C ALA A 334 -0.05 -6.34 -11.17
N GLU A 335 0.22 -5.06 -10.93
CA GLU A 335 1.59 -4.50 -11.03
C GLU A 335 2.51 -5.05 -9.93
N ILE A 336 2.00 -5.28 -8.71
CA ILE A 336 2.78 -5.90 -7.63
C ILE A 336 3.11 -7.35 -7.97
N ASP A 337 2.18 -8.09 -8.58
CA ASP A 337 2.39 -9.48 -8.99
C ASP A 337 3.45 -9.62 -10.10
N THR A 338 3.80 -8.56 -10.81
CA THR A 338 4.92 -8.56 -11.75
C THR A 338 6.28 -8.53 -11.08
N LEU A 339 6.37 -8.13 -9.82
CA LEU A 339 7.64 -8.08 -9.09
C LEU A 339 8.10 -9.50 -8.69
N TRP A 340 9.41 -9.67 -8.59
CA TRP A 340 10.02 -10.89 -8.09
C TRP A 340 9.89 -10.97 -6.57
N ASP A 341 9.77 -12.19 -6.03
CA ASP A 341 9.63 -12.42 -4.58
C ASP A 341 10.77 -11.80 -3.77
N GLU A 342 11.99 -11.82 -4.32
CA GLU A 342 13.17 -11.25 -3.70
C GLU A 342 13.07 -9.75 -3.45
N ILE A 343 12.40 -9.01 -4.35
CA ILE A 343 12.20 -7.56 -4.26
C ILE A 343 11.16 -7.23 -3.19
N THR A 344 10.19 -8.11 -3.01
CA THR A 344 9.05 -7.88 -2.12
C THR A 344 9.26 -8.41 -0.68
N ARG A 345 10.44 -8.90 -0.32
CA ARG A 345 10.78 -9.35 1.05
C ARG A 345 10.60 -8.25 2.08
N PHE A 346 10.20 -8.62 3.30
CA PHE A 346 10.09 -7.68 4.41
C PHE A 346 11.44 -7.24 4.96
N GLU A 347 12.40 -8.15 4.94
CA GLU A 347 13.75 -7.95 5.42
C GLU A 347 14.74 -8.28 4.30
N ASN A 348 15.77 -7.47 4.17
CA ASN A 348 16.82 -7.61 3.16
C ASN A 348 16.24 -7.82 1.73
N PRO A 349 15.36 -6.93 1.24
CA PRO A 349 14.85 -7.04 -0.12
C PRO A 349 15.98 -6.84 -1.13
N HIS A 350 15.87 -7.54 -2.26
CA HIS A 350 16.77 -7.29 -3.38
C HIS A 350 16.45 -5.89 -3.98
N THR A 351 17.49 -5.22 -4.48
CA THR A 351 17.32 -3.91 -5.12
C THR A 351 16.58 -4.06 -6.45
N TYR A 352 15.52 -3.30 -6.65
CA TYR A 352 14.90 -3.12 -7.96
C TYR A 352 15.68 -2.08 -8.75
N TYR A 353 16.07 -2.43 -9.97
CA TYR A 353 16.92 -1.57 -10.78
C TYR A 353 16.13 -0.49 -11.51
N VAL A 354 16.66 0.74 -11.46
CA VAL A 354 16.18 1.89 -12.23
C VAL A 354 17.38 2.42 -13.00
N ASP A 355 17.45 2.04 -14.26
CA ASP A 355 18.58 2.33 -15.13
C ASP A 355 18.31 3.57 -16.02
N LEU A 356 19.34 4.10 -16.63
CA LEU A 356 19.24 5.18 -17.61
C LEU A 356 19.47 4.63 -19.02
N SER A 357 18.76 5.19 -20.01
CA SER A 357 19.15 4.99 -21.41
C SER A 357 20.54 5.57 -21.66
N GLN A 358 21.24 5.04 -22.66
CA GLN A 358 22.57 5.54 -23.03
C GLN A 358 22.53 7.05 -23.31
N LYS A 359 21.53 7.51 -24.07
CA LYS A 359 21.33 8.94 -24.41
C LYS A 359 21.17 9.81 -23.16
N LEU A 360 20.32 9.40 -22.22
CA LEU A 360 20.09 10.15 -20.98
C LEU A 360 21.31 10.14 -20.08
N TRP A 361 22.03 9.03 -20.00
CA TRP A 361 23.27 8.92 -19.24
C TRP A 361 24.35 9.85 -19.79
N GLU A 362 24.51 9.94 -21.14
CA GLU A 362 25.43 10.84 -21.80
C GLU A 362 25.11 12.31 -21.53
N VAL A 363 23.83 12.71 -21.62
CA VAL A 363 23.38 14.06 -21.27
C VAL A 363 23.72 14.41 -19.84
N LYS A 364 23.46 13.49 -18.90
CA LYS A 364 23.80 13.72 -17.48
C LYS A 364 25.30 13.92 -17.26
N ASN A 365 26.12 13.07 -17.82
CA ASN A 365 27.57 13.14 -17.65
C ASN A 365 28.18 14.36 -18.36
N TYR A 366 27.67 14.74 -19.53
CA TYR A 366 28.07 15.97 -20.19
C TYR A 366 27.86 17.20 -19.31
N LEU A 367 26.65 17.34 -18.71
CA LEU A 367 26.34 18.46 -17.84
C LEU A 367 27.17 18.45 -16.55
N LEU A 368 27.48 17.29 -16.00
CA LEU A 368 28.37 17.17 -14.85
C LEU A 368 29.80 17.64 -15.19
N ALA A 369 30.32 17.26 -16.36
CA ALA A 369 31.65 17.65 -16.81
C ALA A 369 31.74 19.15 -17.14
N GLU A 370 30.71 19.73 -17.75
CA GLU A 370 30.64 21.16 -18.08
C GLU A 370 30.63 22.02 -16.81
N ASN A 371 29.82 21.70 -15.83
CA ASN A 371 29.75 22.46 -14.58
C ASN A 371 31.03 22.34 -13.75
N ASN A 372 31.75 21.21 -13.77
CA ASN A 372 33.04 21.09 -13.13
C ASN A 372 34.11 21.98 -13.75
N ARG A 373 34.04 22.28 -15.06
CA ARG A 373 34.96 23.22 -15.72
C ARG A 373 34.69 24.66 -15.33
N GLN A 374 33.39 25.04 -15.21
CA GLN A 374 33.01 26.41 -14.81
C GLN A 374 33.29 26.75 -13.34
N THR A 375 33.49 25.75 -12.49
CA THR A 375 33.84 25.96 -11.07
C THR A 375 35.33 25.84 -10.79
N ALA A 376 36.15 25.53 -11.80
CA ALA A 376 37.62 25.43 -11.69
C ALA A 376 38.38 26.72 -12.13
N ASP A 377 37.66 27.67 -12.71
CA ASP A 377 38.10 29.04 -13.03
C ASP A 377 37.57 30.01 -11.94
#